data_14b45a1b5a5be70861564e1ea08e5a18
#
_entry.id   14b45a1b5a5be70861564e1ea08e5a18
#
_cell.length_a   1.000
_cell.length_b   1.000
_cell.length_c   1.000
_cell.angle_alpha   90.00
_cell.angle_beta   90.00
_cell.angle_gamma   90.00
#
_symmetry.space_group_name_H-M   'P 1'
#
loop_
_entity.id
_entity.type
_entity.pdbx_description
1 polymer ?
#
loop_
_entity_poly.entity_id
_entity_poly.type
_entity_poly.pdbx_seq_one_letter_code
_entity_poly.pdbx_strand_id
1 'polypeptide(L)'
;TLNAGEPSPGEGRVTPSALHPHVTTYAERPVRASGRRSGEEAGTASSGTPSGMQFVEPTASLEEEIVAALPLVTRAQALLAEIAEDVQNNLNPDLERLRGVVSEMVLSVIRNPDALLWLLRLKRTDQYSYDHSLDVAAHVMIFGRALGLGEDSITSLGMAGLLQDIGKLRLPARLLHKIGALSPREYEIFKTHVDFSLHILAACPHATPQMLEIIERHHERCDGSGYPAGLKGDDVGLMAEIAGVC
;
A
#
# COMPACT_ATOMS: atom_id res chain seq x y z
N THR A 1 -49.38 -11.01 -45.96
CA THR A 1 -48.05 -10.39 -46.02
C THR A 1 -47.56 -10.08 -44.60
N LEU A 2 -46.85 -11.03 -44.08
CA LEU A 2 -46.21 -10.98 -42.76
C LEU A 2 -44.85 -10.35 -42.94
N ASN A 3 -44.59 -9.25 -42.22
CA ASN A 3 -43.29 -8.60 -42.18
C ASN A 3 -42.54 -9.14 -40.96
N ALA A 4 -41.37 -9.75 -41.21
CA ALA A 4 -40.50 -10.28 -40.21
C ALA A 4 -39.75 -9.13 -39.53
N GLY A 5 -39.80 -9.09 -38.19
CA GLY A 5 -39.04 -8.16 -37.37
C GLY A 5 -37.55 -8.53 -37.32
N GLU A 6 -36.70 -7.52 -37.49
CA GLU A 6 -35.26 -7.61 -37.29
C GLU A 6 -34.93 -7.75 -35.80
N PRO A 7 -33.92 -8.54 -35.45
CA PRO A 7 -33.45 -8.63 -34.06
C PRO A 7 -32.60 -7.41 -33.66
N SER A 8 -32.84 -6.88 -32.48
CA SER A 8 -32.04 -5.86 -31.80
C SER A 8 -30.58 -6.28 -31.64
N PRO A 9 -29.61 -5.33 -31.72
CA PRO A 9 -28.22 -5.64 -31.53
C PRO A 9 -27.94 -5.98 -30.06
N GLY A 10 -27.28 -7.11 -29.89
CA GLY A 10 -26.93 -7.68 -28.60
C GLY A 10 -26.08 -6.80 -27.73
N GLU A 11 -26.35 -6.89 -26.46
CA GLU A 11 -25.53 -6.40 -25.37
C GLU A 11 -24.10 -6.93 -25.50
N GLY A 12 -23.18 -6.03 -25.79
CA GLY A 12 -21.78 -6.32 -25.82
C GLY A 12 -21.30 -6.63 -24.39
N ARG A 13 -21.01 -7.89 -24.14
CA ARG A 13 -20.25 -8.32 -22.98
C ARG A 13 -18.91 -7.58 -22.99
N VAL A 14 -18.75 -6.63 -22.10
CA VAL A 14 -17.48 -5.99 -21.80
C VAL A 14 -16.63 -7.02 -21.06
N THR A 15 -15.63 -7.56 -21.73
CA THR A 15 -14.62 -8.41 -21.11
C THR A 15 -13.70 -7.55 -20.24
N PRO A 16 -13.36 -7.97 -19.00
CA PRO A 16 -12.56 -7.17 -18.06
C PRO A 16 -11.06 -7.12 -18.35
N SER A 17 -10.63 -7.38 -19.56
CA SER A 17 -9.19 -7.56 -19.90
C SER A 17 -8.43 -6.31 -20.32
N ALA A 18 -8.90 -5.10 -20.01
CA ALA A 18 -8.24 -3.85 -20.46
C ALA A 18 -7.86 -2.91 -19.30
N LEU A 19 -7.50 -3.43 -18.13
CA LEU A 19 -7.12 -2.63 -16.97
C LEU A 19 -5.63 -2.73 -16.67
N HIS A 20 -4.78 -2.20 -17.56
CA HIS A 20 -3.41 -1.85 -17.19
C HIS A 20 -2.95 -0.62 -17.96
N PRO A 21 -2.60 0.44 -17.27
CA PRO A 21 -1.27 0.96 -17.49
C PRO A 21 -0.49 1.07 -16.18
N HIS A 22 0.61 0.37 -16.12
CA HIS A 22 1.69 0.72 -15.22
C HIS A 22 2.07 2.17 -15.47
N VAL A 23 1.75 3.05 -14.55
CA VAL A 23 2.39 4.34 -14.45
C VAL A 23 3.74 4.09 -13.77
N THR A 24 4.66 3.50 -14.51
CA THR A 24 6.05 3.40 -14.08
C THR A 24 6.93 3.66 -15.28
N THR A 25 7.07 4.94 -15.60
CA THR A 25 8.25 5.43 -16.32
C THR A 25 8.57 6.81 -15.77
N TYR A 26 9.10 6.82 -14.55
CA TYR A 26 10.02 7.89 -14.21
C TYR A 26 11.34 7.56 -14.92
N ALA A 27 11.72 8.40 -15.87
CA ALA A 27 13.02 8.34 -16.50
C ALA A 27 14.09 8.36 -15.40
N GLU A 28 14.91 7.32 -15.37
CA GLU A 28 16.10 7.24 -14.53
C GLU A 28 17.00 8.45 -14.83
N ARG A 29 17.03 9.40 -13.91
CA ARG A 29 18.09 10.39 -13.87
C ARG A 29 19.29 9.78 -13.16
N PRO A 30 20.50 9.79 -13.76
CA PRO A 30 21.66 9.23 -13.11
C PRO A 30 21.97 10.01 -11.82
N VAL A 31 22.08 9.26 -10.72
CA VAL A 31 22.55 9.77 -9.42
C VAL A 31 23.97 10.23 -9.59
N ARG A 32 24.23 11.54 -9.53
CA ARG A 32 25.58 12.08 -9.41
C ARG A 32 26.07 11.82 -7.98
N ALA A 33 27.08 10.97 -7.87
CA ALA A 33 27.85 10.83 -6.64
C ALA A 33 28.47 12.17 -6.25
N SER A 34 28.01 12.78 -5.15
CA SER A 34 28.65 13.96 -4.55
C SER A 34 29.79 13.51 -3.64
N GLY A 35 30.97 14.08 -3.90
CA GLY A 35 32.23 13.75 -3.29
C GLY A 35 32.28 14.04 -1.79
N ARG A 36 33.04 13.21 -1.10
CA ARG A 36 33.52 13.38 0.27
C ARG A 36 34.16 14.77 0.47
N ARG A 37 33.73 15.45 1.52
CA ARG A 37 34.57 16.42 2.23
C ARG A 37 34.75 15.95 3.67
N SER A 38 36.03 15.81 4.03
CA SER A 38 36.54 15.57 5.35
C SER A 38 36.54 16.85 6.20
N GLY A 39 36.24 16.72 7.49
CA GLY A 39 36.62 17.76 8.48
C GLY A 39 35.72 17.84 9.71
N GLU A 40 36.22 17.30 10.84
CA GLU A 40 36.17 17.77 12.24
C GLU A 40 34.86 17.82 13.04
N GLU A 41 34.78 16.90 13.95
CA GLU A 41 34.71 16.90 15.44
C GLU A 41 33.49 17.50 16.18
N ALA A 42 32.94 16.61 17.00
CA ALA A 42 32.46 16.71 18.38
C ALA A 42 31.06 17.26 18.63
N GLY A 43 30.19 16.34 19.04
CA GLY A 43 28.94 16.66 19.69
C GLY A 43 28.09 15.39 19.88
N THR A 44 28.25 14.70 21.04
CA THR A 44 27.51 13.49 21.41
C THR A 44 26.03 13.78 21.55
N ALA A 45 25.24 13.44 20.53
CA ALA A 45 23.85 13.19 20.66
C ALA A 45 23.61 11.75 20.17
N SER A 46 23.19 10.88 21.08
CA SER A 46 22.83 9.48 20.81
C SER A 46 21.60 9.43 19.91
N SER A 47 21.81 9.57 18.61
CA SER A 47 20.87 9.16 17.59
C SER A 47 21.11 7.67 17.34
N GLY A 48 20.26 6.80 17.91
CA GLY A 48 20.30 5.38 17.64
C GLY A 48 20.09 5.15 16.14
N THR A 49 21.19 4.99 15.42
CA THR A 49 21.19 4.44 14.05
C THR A 49 20.52 3.06 14.13
N PRO A 50 19.54 2.74 13.30
CA PRO A 50 18.99 1.39 13.25
C PRO A 50 20.16 0.45 12.97
N SER A 51 20.39 -0.47 13.89
CA SER A 51 21.35 -1.56 13.72
C SER A 51 20.94 -2.29 12.43
N GLY A 52 21.88 -2.50 11.51
CA GLY A 52 21.60 -2.96 10.14
C GLY A 52 20.65 -4.15 10.07
N MET A 53 20.09 -4.38 8.87
CA MET A 53 19.13 -5.42 8.55
C MET A 53 19.42 -6.75 9.28
N GLN A 54 18.49 -7.22 10.09
CA GLN A 54 18.62 -8.46 10.84
C GLN A 54 18.10 -9.62 10.01
N PHE A 55 18.96 -10.54 9.64
CA PHE A 55 18.55 -11.84 9.13
C PHE A 55 18.09 -12.70 10.31
N VAL A 56 16.78 -12.75 10.53
CA VAL A 56 16.16 -13.63 11.52
C VAL A 56 15.70 -14.89 10.77
N GLU A 57 16.27 -16.04 11.10
CA GLU A 57 15.88 -17.32 10.52
C GLU A 57 14.38 -17.58 10.73
N PRO A 58 13.69 -18.16 9.73
CA PRO A 58 12.31 -18.56 9.88
C PRO A 58 12.16 -19.60 11.00
N THR A 59 11.09 -19.47 11.79
CA THR A 59 10.76 -20.41 12.88
C THR A 59 9.77 -21.49 12.45
N ALA A 60 9.18 -21.36 11.26
CA ALA A 60 8.29 -22.35 10.63
C ALA A 60 8.75 -22.64 9.20
N SER A 61 8.48 -23.83 8.68
CA SER A 61 8.73 -24.15 7.27
C SER A 61 7.82 -23.32 6.36
N LEU A 62 8.22 -23.14 5.11
CA LEU A 62 7.43 -22.41 4.12
C LEU A 62 6.07 -23.08 3.88
N GLU A 63 6.06 -24.42 3.78
CA GLU A 63 4.88 -25.21 3.51
C GLU A 63 3.84 -25.11 4.64
N GLU A 64 4.29 -25.21 5.90
CA GLU A 64 3.42 -25.07 7.06
C GLU A 64 2.83 -23.66 7.14
N GLU A 65 3.66 -22.64 6.92
CA GLU A 65 3.22 -21.26 7.04
C GLU A 65 2.31 -20.83 5.88
N ILE A 66 2.50 -21.36 4.66
CA ILE A 66 1.57 -21.13 3.54
C ILE A 66 0.16 -21.61 3.91
N VAL A 67 0.04 -22.80 4.51
CA VAL A 67 -1.26 -23.34 4.92
C VAL A 67 -1.90 -22.47 6.01
N ALA A 68 -1.12 -21.98 6.96
CA ALA A 68 -1.60 -21.11 8.03
C ALA A 68 -1.98 -19.70 7.54
N ALA A 69 -1.23 -19.14 6.60
CA ALA A 69 -1.43 -17.78 6.10
C ALA A 69 -2.54 -17.66 5.03
N LEU A 70 -2.87 -18.74 4.33
CA LEU A 70 -3.88 -18.74 3.27
C LEU A 70 -5.25 -18.19 3.71
N PRO A 71 -5.83 -18.61 4.86
CA PRO A 71 -7.08 -18.04 5.35
C PRO A 71 -6.96 -16.56 5.73
N LEU A 72 -5.78 -16.10 6.18
CA LEU A 72 -5.54 -14.70 6.53
C LEU A 72 -5.64 -13.80 5.30
N VAL A 73 -4.96 -14.17 4.21
CA VAL A 73 -5.04 -13.45 2.94
C VAL A 73 -6.47 -13.38 2.43
N THR A 74 -7.22 -14.48 2.49
CA THR A 74 -8.62 -14.54 2.06
C THR A 74 -9.51 -13.64 2.92
N ARG A 75 -9.32 -13.63 4.23
CA ARG A 75 -10.06 -12.77 5.17
C ARG A 75 -9.74 -11.30 4.94
N ALA A 76 -8.45 -10.96 4.72
CA ALA A 76 -8.05 -9.60 4.44
C ALA A 76 -8.67 -9.08 3.14
N GLN A 77 -8.70 -9.88 2.06
CA GLN A 77 -9.37 -9.54 0.80
C GLN A 77 -10.86 -9.26 1.01
N ALA A 78 -11.56 -10.12 1.76
CA ALA A 78 -12.99 -9.95 2.02
C ALA A 78 -13.26 -8.66 2.81
N LEU A 79 -12.44 -8.38 3.85
CA LEU A 79 -12.58 -7.17 4.67
C LEU A 79 -12.26 -5.90 3.89
N LEU A 80 -11.28 -5.93 2.99
CA LEU A 80 -10.99 -4.78 2.11
C LEU A 80 -12.17 -4.49 1.18
N ALA A 81 -12.84 -5.52 0.67
CA ALA A 81 -14.04 -5.36 -0.15
C ALA A 81 -15.19 -4.76 0.65
N GLU A 82 -15.45 -5.24 1.88
CA GLU A 82 -16.45 -4.65 2.80
C GLU A 82 -16.13 -3.17 3.09
N ILE A 83 -14.89 -2.85 3.42
CA ILE A 83 -14.43 -1.48 3.69
C ILE A 83 -14.62 -0.57 2.46
N ALA A 84 -14.31 -1.08 1.27
CA ALA A 84 -14.51 -0.31 0.03
C ALA A 84 -15.99 -0.04 -0.24
N GLU A 85 -16.87 -0.99 0.04
CA GLU A 85 -18.31 -0.82 -0.06
C GLU A 85 -18.83 0.23 0.95
N ASP A 86 -18.39 0.16 2.21
CA ASP A 86 -18.72 1.16 3.23
C ASP A 86 -18.31 2.55 2.78
N VAL A 87 -17.08 2.71 2.30
CA VAL A 87 -16.57 3.99 1.80
C VAL A 87 -17.42 4.49 0.63
N GLN A 88 -17.76 3.65 -0.34
CA GLN A 88 -18.61 4.03 -1.48
C GLN A 88 -20.01 4.47 -1.04
N ASN A 89 -20.54 3.85 0.01
CA ASN A 89 -21.84 4.17 0.60
C ASN A 89 -21.80 5.35 1.60
N ASN A 90 -20.65 6.03 1.75
CA ASN A 90 -20.41 7.10 2.74
C ASN A 90 -20.60 6.65 4.19
N LEU A 91 -20.31 5.40 4.49
CA LEU A 91 -20.25 4.85 5.83
C LEU A 91 -18.81 4.91 6.36
N ASN A 92 -18.68 4.94 7.68
CA ASN A 92 -17.38 4.83 8.32
C ASN A 92 -17.03 3.33 8.46
N PRO A 93 -15.95 2.85 7.84
CA PRO A 93 -15.58 1.44 7.94
C PRO A 93 -15.13 1.05 9.35
N ASP A 94 -15.45 -0.18 9.73
CA ASP A 94 -14.92 -0.78 10.95
C ASP A 94 -13.55 -1.41 10.69
N LEU A 95 -12.52 -0.81 11.30
CA LEU A 95 -11.13 -1.26 11.13
C LEU A 95 -10.70 -2.33 12.18
N GLU A 96 -11.52 -2.64 13.17
CA GLU A 96 -11.13 -3.58 14.24
C GLU A 96 -10.89 -4.99 13.69
N ARG A 97 -11.82 -5.47 12.86
CA ARG A 97 -11.70 -6.79 12.24
C ARG A 97 -10.47 -6.88 11.32
N LEU A 98 -10.21 -5.83 10.53
CA LEU A 98 -9.04 -5.76 9.66
C LEU A 98 -7.76 -5.76 10.49
N ARG A 99 -7.69 -4.97 11.54
CA ARG A 99 -6.55 -4.94 12.46
C ARG A 99 -6.25 -6.31 13.05
N GLY A 100 -7.29 -7.05 13.47
CA GLY A 100 -7.13 -8.42 13.96
C GLY A 100 -6.45 -9.33 12.92
N VAL A 101 -6.91 -9.29 11.67
CA VAL A 101 -6.31 -10.08 10.59
C VAL A 101 -4.88 -9.62 10.28
N VAL A 102 -4.61 -8.32 10.26
CA VAL A 102 -3.26 -7.78 10.04
C VAL A 102 -2.31 -8.23 11.15
N SER A 103 -2.74 -8.21 12.40
CA SER A 103 -1.91 -8.72 13.52
C SER A 103 -1.56 -10.21 13.34
N GLU A 104 -2.50 -11.03 12.90
CA GLU A 104 -2.24 -12.44 12.58
C GLU A 104 -1.26 -12.56 11.37
N MET A 105 -1.39 -11.70 10.35
CA MET A 105 -0.44 -11.64 9.21
C MET A 105 0.97 -11.24 9.67
N VAL A 106 1.10 -10.29 10.61
CA VAL A 106 2.39 -9.92 11.22
C VAL A 106 3.04 -11.11 11.89
N LEU A 107 2.28 -11.89 12.68
CA LEU A 107 2.79 -13.11 13.30
C LEU A 107 3.23 -14.15 12.24
N SER A 108 2.52 -14.25 11.13
CA SER A 108 2.92 -15.08 9.99
C SER A 108 4.24 -14.60 9.39
N VAL A 109 4.39 -13.29 9.13
CA VAL A 109 5.65 -12.70 8.63
C VAL A 109 6.80 -12.94 9.61
N ILE A 110 6.55 -12.87 10.92
CA ILE A 110 7.57 -13.15 11.94
C ILE A 110 8.03 -14.62 11.86
N ARG A 111 7.11 -15.57 11.69
CA ARG A 111 7.44 -17.00 11.58
C ARG A 111 8.13 -17.33 10.26
N ASN A 112 7.57 -16.88 9.13
CA ASN A 112 8.17 -17.07 7.82
C ASN A 112 7.74 -15.96 6.85
N PRO A 113 8.64 -15.00 6.49
CA PRO A 113 8.29 -13.86 5.65
C PRO A 113 7.92 -14.25 4.20
N ASP A 114 8.43 -15.39 3.71
CA ASP A 114 8.25 -15.79 2.32
C ASP A 114 6.84 -16.33 2.04
N ALA A 115 6.14 -16.82 3.08
CA ALA A 115 4.83 -17.46 2.92
C ALA A 115 3.77 -16.52 2.34
N LEU A 116 3.67 -15.28 2.87
CA LEU A 116 2.74 -14.29 2.33
C LEU A 116 3.07 -13.89 0.90
N LEU A 117 4.34 -13.64 0.59
CA LEU A 117 4.76 -13.28 -0.77
C LEU A 117 4.45 -14.38 -1.76
N TRP A 118 4.67 -15.64 -1.37
CA TRP A 118 4.38 -16.79 -2.20
C TRP A 118 2.87 -16.91 -2.49
N LEU A 119 2.03 -16.75 -1.45
CA LEU A 119 0.57 -16.78 -1.58
C LEU A 119 0.04 -15.67 -2.49
N LEU A 120 0.52 -14.45 -2.34
CA LEU A 120 0.10 -13.31 -3.13
C LEU A 120 0.48 -13.47 -4.61
N ARG A 121 1.64 -14.06 -4.91
CA ARG A 121 2.03 -14.40 -6.28
C ARG A 121 1.15 -15.44 -6.93
N LEU A 122 0.66 -16.43 -6.15
CA LEU A 122 -0.22 -17.48 -6.67
C LEU A 122 -1.68 -17.03 -6.85
N LYS A 123 -2.14 -16.12 -5.98
CA LYS A 123 -3.54 -15.67 -5.94
C LYS A 123 -3.80 -14.41 -6.78
N ARG A 124 -3.03 -14.12 -7.80
CA ARG A 124 -3.35 -13.02 -8.71
C ARG A 124 -4.71 -13.27 -9.35
N THR A 125 -5.72 -12.60 -8.81
CA THR A 125 -7.09 -12.56 -9.30
C THR A 125 -7.29 -11.30 -10.14
N ASP A 126 -8.38 -11.23 -10.92
CA ASP A 126 -8.68 -10.06 -11.77
C ASP A 126 -9.06 -8.78 -10.98
N GLN A 127 -8.90 -8.76 -9.65
CA GLN A 127 -9.21 -7.62 -8.77
C GLN A 127 -7.96 -6.83 -8.39
N TYR A 128 -7.39 -6.14 -9.35
CA TYR A 128 -6.12 -5.41 -9.26
C TYR A 128 -5.94 -4.52 -8.01
N SER A 129 -6.97 -3.80 -7.57
CA SER A 129 -6.83 -2.85 -6.47
C SER A 129 -6.57 -3.52 -5.11
N TYR A 130 -7.23 -4.63 -4.82
CA TYR A 130 -7.05 -5.33 -3.54
C TYR A 130 -5.78 -6.16 -3.53
N ASP A 131 -5.41 -6.73 -4.66
CA ASP A 131 -4.17 -7.49 -4.81
C ASP A 131 -2.96 -6.56 -4.61
N HIS A 132 -3.00 -5.34 -5.17
CA HIS A 132 -1.95 -4.34 -4.96
C HIS A 132 -1.82 -3.94 -3.49
N SER A 133 -2.92 -3.63 -2.80
CA SER A 133 -2.90 -3.25 -1.38
C SER A 133 -2.33 -4.37 -0.50
N LEU A 134 -2.65 -5.62 -0.81
CA LEU A 134 -2.08 -6.78 -0.10
C LEU A 134 -0.59 -6.98 -0.39
N ASP A 135 -0.16 -6.79 -1.65
CA ASP A 135 1.24 -6.83 -2.03
C ASP A 135 2.04 -5.77 -1.25
N VAL A 136 1.56 -4.53 -1.24
CA VAL A 136 2.19 -3.44 -0.48
C VAL A 136 2.25 -3.80 1.01
N ALA A 137 1.13 -4.21 1.61
CA ALA A 137 1.09 -4.56 3.03
C ALA A 137 2.08 -5.67 3.40
N ALA A 138 2.16 -6.73 2.60
CA ALA A 138 3.14 -7.80 2.83
C ALA A 138 4.58 -7.29 2.77
N HIS A 139 4.92 -6.49 1.75
CA HIS A 139 6.27 -5.95 1.61
C HIS A 139 6.65 -5.02 2.76
N VAL A 140 5.78 -4.09 3.17
CA VAL A 140 6.09 -3.18 4.29
C VAL A 140 6.22 -3.92 5.63
N MET A 141 5.41 -4.96 5.86
CA MET A 141 5.53 -5.80 7.06
C MET A 141 6.86 -6.58 7.07
N ILE A 142 7.25 -7.18 5.94
CA ILE A 142 8.51 -7.90 5.81
C ILE A 142 9.69 -6.96 5.99
N PHE A 143 9.62 -5.77 5.41
CA PHE A 143 10.66 -4.75 5.56
C PHE A 143 10.78 -4.29 7.01
N GLY A 144 9.65 -4.03 7.68
CA GLY A 144 9.61 -3.71 9.11
C GLY A 144 10.23 -4.79 9.99
N ARG A 145 9.93 -6.08 9.71
CA ARG A 145 10.57 -7.22 10.37
C ARG A 145 12.09 -7.24 10.15
N ALA A 146 12.54 -7.05 8.92
CA ALA A 146 13.96 -7.05 8.57
C ALA A 146 14.76 -5.91 9.25
N LEU A 147 14.09 -4.81 9.56
CA LEU A 147 14.65 -3.69 10.34
C LEU A 147 14.53 -3.90 11.86
N GLY A 148 13.92 -4.99 12.32
CA GLY A 148 13.75 -5.29 13.75
C GLY A 148 12.73 -4.39 14.44
N LEU A 149 11.72 -3.89 13.71
CA LEU A 149 10.63 -3.11 14.31
C LEU A 149 9.76 -4.01 15.18
N GLY A 150 9.16 -3.43 16.24
CA GLY A 150 8.21 -4.14 17.09
C GLY A 150 6.88 -4.44 16.38
N GLU A 151 6.15 -5.45 16.88
CA GLU A 151 4.90 -5.94 16.29
C GLU A 151 3.86 -4.84 16.06
N ASP A 152 3.70 -3.89 17.00
CA ASP A 152 2.77 -2.77 16.87
C ASP A 152 3.12 -1.86 15.69
N SER A 153 4.42 -1.61 15.48
CA SER A 153 4.91 -0.81 14.35
C SER A 153 4.71 -1.54 13.03
N ILE A 154 4.99 -2.86 13.00
CA ILE A 154 4.75 -3.69 11.80
C ILE A 154 3.24 -3.78 11.51
N THR A 155 2.40 -3.86 12.55
CA THR A 155 0.94 -3.83 12.38
C THR A 155 0.47 -2.49 11.80
N SER A 156 1.03 -1.37 12.27
CA SER A 156 0.73 -0.04 11.73
C SER A 156 1.15 0.09 10.27
N LEU A 157 2.32 -0.46 9.89
CA LEU A 157 2.77 -0.55 8.49
C LEU A 157 1.81 -1.39 7.65
N GLY A 158 1.43 -2.58 8.12
CA GLY A 158 0.49 -3.45 7.42
C GLY A 158 -0.87 -2.80 7.19
N MET A 159 -1.43 -2.18 8.23
CA MET A 159 -2.69 -1.42 8.13
C MET A 159 -2.58 -0.26 7.14
N ALA A 160 -1.49 0.52 7.20
CA ALA A 160 -1.25 1.61 6.27
C ALA A 160 -1.10 1.08 4.84
N GLY A 161 -0.32 0.03 4.62
CA GLY A 161 -0.14 -0.58 3.29
C GLY A 161 -1.45 -1.07 2.66
N LEU A 162 -2.39 -1.59 3.47
CA LEU A 162 -3.71 -1.99 2.98
C LEU A 162 -4.62 -0.80 2.64
N LEU A 163 -4.49 0.32 3.36
CA LEU A 163 -5.48 1.38 3.36
C LEU A 163 -4.98 2.72 2.77
N GLN A 164 -3.68 2.86 2.46
CA GLN A 164 -3.09 4.12 1.98
C GLN A 164 -3.81 4.68 0.74
N ASP A 165 -4.31 3.80 -0.10
CA ASP A 165 -4.94 4.11 -1.38
C ASP A 165 -6.48 4.13 -1.34
N ILE A 166 -7.10 3.96 -0.18
CA ILE A 166 -8.56 3.88 -0.05
C ILE A 166 -9.27 5.15 -0.58
N GLY A 167 -8.62 6.29 -0.50
CA GLY A 167 -9.09 7.56 -1.02
C GLY A 167 -9.24 7.58 -2.54
N LYS A 168 -8.61 6.67 -3.28
CA LYS A 168 -8.81 6.54 -4.73
C LYS A 168 -10.26 6.25 -5.08
N LEU A 169 -11.03 5.63 -4.17
CA LEU A 169 -12.48 5.41 -4.35
C LEU A 169 -13.29 6.71 -4.46
N ARG A 170 -12.73 7.85 -4.04
CA ARG A 170 -13.36 9.17 -4.17
C ARG A 170 -12.94 9.93 -5.42
N LEU A 171 -11.97 9.43 -6.16
CA LEU A 171 -11.53 10.04 -7.40
C LEU A 171 -12.50 9.75 -8.55
N PRO A 172 -12.59 10.64 -9.54
CA PRO A 172 -13.39 10.39 -10.73
C PRO A 172 -12.93 9.11 -11.46
N ALA A 173 -13.84 8.19 -11.72
CA ALA A 173 -13.53 6.90 -12.38
C ALA A 173 -12.77 7.07 -13.70
N ARG A 174 -13.08 8.11 -14.48
CA ARG A 174 -12.37 8.44 -15.72
C ARG A 174 -10.87 8.69 -15.53
N LEU A 175 -10.47 9.13 -14.32
CA LEU A 175 -9.08 9.38 -13.99
C LEU A 175 -8.36 8.08 -13.66
N LEU A 176 -9.02 7.20 -12.90
CA LEU A 176 -8.47 5.89 -12.50
C LEU A 176 -8.33 4.93 -13.69
N HIS A 177 -9.23 5.02 -14.67
CA HIS A 177 -9.24 4.15 -15.85
C HIS A 177 -8.61 4.81 -17.09
N LYS A 178 -7.93 5.94 -16.93
CA LYS A 178 -7.29 6.62 -18.05
C LYS A 178 -6.14 5.79 -18.61
N ILE A 179 -6.19 5.55 -19.92
CA ILE A 179 -5.07 4.94 -20.65
C ILE A 179 -4.05 6.04 -20.98
N GLY A 180 -2.81 5.84 -20.58
CA GLY A 180 -1.70 6.77 -20.82
C GLY A 180 -1.43 7.71 -19.63
N ALA A 181 -0.53 8.68 -19.83
CA ALA A 181 -0.09 9.58 -18.79
C ALA A 181 -1.18 10.57 -18.36
N LEU A 182 -1.20 10.92 -17.08
CA LEU A 182 -2.03 12.00 -16.56
C LEU A 182 -1.45 13.35 -17.01
N SER A 183 -2.33 14.27 -17.42
CA SER A 183 -1.95 15.66 -17.58
C SER A 183 -1.58 16.28 -16.22
N PRO A 184 -0.85 17.42 -16.18
CA PRO A 184 -0.51 18.06 -14.91
C PRO A 184 -1.73 18.34 -14.02
N ARG A 185 -2.85 18.79 -14.61
CA ARG A 185 -4.09 19.03 -13.87
C ARG A 185 -4.73 17.76 -13.33
N GLU A 186 -4.72 16.69 -14.10
CA GLU A 186 -5.21 15.37 -13.66
C GLU A 186 -4.36 14.79 -12.56
N TYR A 187 -3.04 15.01 -12.63
CA TYR A 187 -2.11 14.57 -11.60
C TYR A 187 -2.34 15.31 -10.27
N GLU A 188 -2.62 16.63 -10.30
CA GLU A 188 -3.02 17.35 -9.08
C GLU A 188 -4.30 16.77 -8.46
N ILE A 189 -5.29 16.41 -9.28
CA ILE A 189 -6.49 15.73 -8.79
C ILE A 189 -6.16 14.34 -8.24
N PHE A 190 -5.28 13.60 -8.92
CA PHE A 190 -4.87 12.26 -8.46
C PHE A 190 -4.21 12.32 -7.08
N LYS A 191 -3.36 13.29 -6.80
CA LYS A 191 -2.70 13.45 -5.50
C LYS A 191 -3.68 13.61 -4.33
N THR A 192 -4.88 14.13 -4.57
CA THR A 192 -5.88 14.31 -3.52
C THR A 192 -6.41 13.01 -2.91
N HIS A 193 -6.05 11.83 -3.47
CA HIS A 193 -6.42 10.56 -2.83
C HIS A 193 -5.82 10.41 -1.44
N VAL A 194 -4.66 11.01 -1.17
CA VAL A 194 -4.03 11.02 0.17
C VAL A 194 -4.95 11.74 1.16
N ASP A 195 -5.41 12.95 0.81
CA ASP A 195 -6.33 13.72 1.65
C ASP A 195 -7.66 12.98 1.86
N PHE A 196 -8.18 12.35 0.81
CA PHE A 196 -9.39 11.52 0.93
C PHE A 196 -9.18 10.29 1.81
N SER A 197 -8.02 9.61 1.71
CA SER A 197 -7.68 8.48 2.60
C SER A 197 -7.68 8.94 4.06
N LEU A 198 -7.00 10.05 4.37
CA LEU A 198 -6.96 10.60 5.72
C LEU A 198 -8.34 11.01 6.21
N HIS A 199 -9.14 11.67 5.38
CA HIS A 199 -10.50 12.10 5.75
C HIS A 199 -11.42 10.91 6.08
N ILE A 200 -11.32 9.83 5.30
CA ILE A 200 -12.10 8.61 5.55
C ILE A 200 -11.65 7.95 6.84
N LEU A 201 -10.34 7.78 7.02
CA LEU A 201 -9.79 6.96 8.09
C LEU A 201 -9.73 7.70 9.44
N ALA A 202 -9.53 9.02 9.46
CA ALA A 202 -9.49 9.78 10.71
C ALA A 202 -10.81 9.72 11.51
N ALA A 203 -11.93 9.44 10.86
CA ALA A 203 -13.22 9.26 11.50
C ALA A 203 -13.47 7.82 11.99
N CYS A 204 -12.58 6.87 11.67
CA CYS A 204 -12.75 5.46 11.97
C CYS A 204 -12.20 5.13 13.36
N PRO A 205 -12.91 4.35 14.19
CA PRO A 205 -12.33 3.70 15.35
C PRO A 205 -11.11 2.85 14.95
N HIS A 206 -10.11 2.79 15.82
CA HIS A 206 -8.87 2.02 15.60
C HIS A 206 -7.89 2.56 14.52
N ALA A 207 -8.18 3.73 13.91
CA ALA A 207 -7.16 4.45 13.14
C ALA A 207 -6.14 5.06 14.11
N THR A 208 -4.92 4.53 14.10
CA THR A 208 -3.86 5.04 14.98
C THR A 208 -3.16 6.25 14.36
N PRO A 209 -2.66 7.20 15.19
CA PRO A 209 -1.90 8.33 14.67
C PRO A 209 -0.71 7.90 13.80
N GLN A 210 0.00 6.83 14.18
CA GLN A 210 1.12 6.29 13.43
C GLN A 210 0.69 5.78 12.04
N MET A 211 -0.43 5.03 11.97
CA MET A 211 -0.98 4.57 10.69
C MET A 211 -1.34 5.75 9.78
N LEU A 212 -2.01 6.77 10.34
CA LEU A 212 -2.40 7.96 9.56
C LEU A 212 -1.18 8.75 9.07
N GLU A 213 -0.13 8.89 9.87
CA GLU A 213 1.13 9.51 9.46
C GLU A 213 1.81 8.77 8.31
N ILE A 214 1.84 7.44 8.33
CA ILE A 214 2.36 6.64 7.23
C ILE A 214 1.54 6.89 5.96
N ILE A 215 0.21 6.89 6.07
CA ILE A 215 -0.69 7.14 4.94
C ILE A 215 -0.52 8.56 4.39
N GLU A 216 -0.37 9.56 5.24
CA GLU A 216 -0.13 10.95 4.83
C GLU A 216 1.13 11.07 3.97
N ARG A 217 2.18 10.34 4.33
CA ARG A 217 3.53 10.56 3.80
C ARG A 217 4.03 9.52 2.81
N HIS A 218 3.23 8.50 2.45
CA HIS A 218 3.67 7.40 1.58
C HIS A 218 4.10 7.84 0.17
N HIS A 219 3.74 9.03 -0.26
CA HIS A 219 4.20 9.64 -1.50
C HIS A 219 5.26 10.73 -1.31
N GLU A 220 5.72 10.96 -0.07
CA GLU A 220 6.85 11.85 0.15
C GLU A 220 8.14 11.21 -0.36
N ARG A 221 9.11 12.06 -0.70
CA ARG A 221 10.42 11.67 -1.20
C ARG A 221 11.49 12.44 -0.45
N CYS A 222 12.55 11.76 0.00
CA CYS A 222 13.62 12.39 0.79
C CYS A 222 14.28 13.60 0.13
N ASP A 223 14.18 13.75 -1.20
CA ASP A 223 14.66 14.92 -1.93
C ASP A 223 13.66 16.10 -1.94
N GLY A 224 12.46 15.93 -1.38
CA GLY A 224 11.40 16.91 -1.33
C GLY A 224 10.57 17.02 -2.61
N SER A 225 10.74 16.10 -3.56
CA SER A 225 9.93 16.05 -4.79
C SER A 225 8.59 15.35 -4.61
N GLY A 226 8.34 14.81 -3.42
CA GLY A 226 7.12 14.10 -3.05
C GLY A 226 5.93 15.02 -2.75
N TYR A 227 4.87 14.44 -2.26
CA TYR A 227 3.64 15.12 -1.85
C TYR A 227 2.99 14.39 -0.66
N PRO A 228 2.09 15.04 0.12
CA PRO A 228 1.50 16.36 -0.12
C PRO A 228 2.34 17.53 0.37
N ALA A 229 3.23 17.35 1.36
CA ALA A 229 3.94 18.45 2.03
C ALA A 229 5.31 18.78 1.41
N GLY A 230 5.90 17.88 0.61
CA GLY A 230 7.24 18.04 0.06
C GLY A 230 8.33 17.94 1.14
N LEU A 231 8.15 17.00 2.08
CA LEU A 231 9.08 16.75 3.19
C LEU A 231 10.46 16.32 2.67
N LYS A 232 11.51 16.57 3.45
CA LYS A 232 12.89 16.29 3.05
C LYS A 232 13.64 15.50 4.11
N GLY A 233 14.50 14.58 3.65
CA GLY A 233 15.36 13.81 4.52
C GLY A 233 14.59 13.15 5.65
N ASP A 234 15.10 13.30 6.87
CA ASP A 234 14.54 12.67 8.08
C ASP A 234 13.13 13.14 8.45
N ASP A 235 12.64 14.27 7.89
CA ASP A 235 11.28 14.76 8.14
C ASP A 235 10.21 13.84 7.54
N VAL A 236 10.56 13.01 6.55
CA VAL A 236 9.65 11.99 5.98
C VAL A 236 9.31 10.94 7.02
N GLY A 237 10.29 10.49 7.77
CA GLY A 237 10.17 9.46 8.80
C GLY A 237 10.27 8.04 8.26
N LEU A 238 11.01 7.18 8.99
CA LEU A 238 11.35 5.81 8.58
C LEU A 238 10.15 4.99 8.09
N MET A 239 9.02 5.06 8.80
CA MET A 239 7.84 4.25 8.47
C MET A 239 7.21 4.68 7.15
N ALA A 240 7.20 5.97 6.86
CA ALA A 240 6.71 6.50 5.59
C ALA A 240 7.69 6.22 4.45
N GLU A 241 9.01 6.26 4.72
CA GLU A 241 10.02 5.84 3.74
C GLU A 241 9.83 4.38 3.33
N ILE A 242 9.58 3.47 4.30
CA ILE A 242 9.28 2.06 4.03
C ILE A 242 8.04 1.96 3.13
N ALA A 243 6.96 2.67 3.44
CA ALA A 243 5.74 2.65 2.64
C ALA A 243 5.96 3.23 1.23
N GLY A 244 6.80 4.27 1.11
CA GLY A 244 7.11 4.92 -0.16
C GLY A 244 8.03 4.12 -1.10
N VAL A 245 8.69 3.06 -0.62
CA VAL A 245 9.55 2.17 -1.42
C VAL A 245 8.78 0.96 -1.95
N CYS A 246 7.74 0.53 -1.26
CA CYS A 246 6.89 -0.62 -1.61
C CYS A 246 5.72 -0.24 -2.50
#